data_b89cc9578ec06d4b474f6e2bcd30f61b
#
_entry.id   b89cc9578ec06d4b474f6e2bcd30f61b
#
_cell.length_a   1.000
_cell.length_b   1.000
_cell.length_c   1.000
_cell.angle_alpha   90.00
_cell.angle_beta   90.00
_cell.angle_gamma   90.00
#
_symmetry.space_group_name_H-M   'P 1'
#
loop_
_entity.id
_entity.type
_entity.pdbx_description
1 polymer ?
#
loop_
_entity_poly.entity_id
_entity_poly.type
_entity_poly.pdbx_seq_one_letter_code
_entity_poly.pdbx_strand_id
1 'polypeptide(L)'
;LKSRPSSPPRRPATARHAEGLLRVEPAEARGALSRIGARLPALRGRPIRVGFRPGLWACRGRLVEPERGVEVHAAAFLRRRRILLEQALLAHPDELARILVHELFHFVWVRLGNPARRSWEALLSEEIRQGVRGELGYSAEGRKRALRPADFTRRSRRWREYACESFCDTAAWRLAGARRHEEFTLARAAARRRAGWFERLLGRAPLPV
;
A
#
# COMPACT_ATOMS: atom_id res chain seq x y z
N LEU A 1 -36.38 -27.77 24.45
CA LEU A 1 -35.09 -27.19 23.96
C LEU A 1 -34.98 -27.48 22.47
N LYS A 2 -35.18 -26.44 21.62
CA LYS A 2 -35.00 -26.55 20.16
C LYS A 2 -33.56 -26.16 19.84
N SER A 3 -32.78 -27.12 19.35
CA SER A 3 -31.40 -26.93 18.88
C SER A 3 -31.40 -26.04 17.64
N ARG A 4 -30.63 -24.95 17.68
CA ARG A 4 -30.36 -24.10 16.51
C ARG A 4 -29.47 -24.86 15.51
N PRO A 5 -29.76 -24.81 14.21
CA PRO A 5 -28.88 -25.40 13.21
C PRO A 5 -27.58 -24.61 13.16
N SER A 6 -26.45 -25.30 13.26
CA SER A 6 -25.10 -24.74 13.08
C SER A 6 -24.91 -24.28 11.65
N SER A 7 -24.52 -23.02 11.48
CA SER A 7 -24.18 -22.46 10.16
C SER A 7 -23.01 -23.22 9.54
N PRO A 8 -23.03 -23.50 8.23
CA PRO A 8 -21.94 -24.22 7.57
C PRO A 8 -20.65 -23.40 7.61
N PRO A 9 -19.48 -24.05 7.69
CA PRO A 9 -18.19 -23.37 7.72
C PRO A 9 -18.00 -22.57 6.42
N ARG A 10 -17.63 -21.27 6.57
CA ARG A 10 -17.28 -20.41 5.42
C ARG A 10 -16.10 -21.05 4.66
N ARG A 11 -16.32 -21.40 3.39
CA ARG A 11 -15.27 -21.85 2.48
C ARG A 11 -14.09 -20.87 2.52
N PRO A 12 -12.83 -21.34 2.65
CA PRO A 12 -11.67 -20.47 2.57
C PRO A 12 -11.66 -19.78 1.21
N ALA A 13 -11.51 -18.44 1.23
CA ALA A 13 -11.38 -17.65 0.00
C ALA A 13 -10.15 -18.17 -0.76
N THR A 14 -10.36 -18.76 -1.93
CA THR A 14 -9.30 -19.25 -2.82
C THR A 14 -8.31 -18.10 -3.10
N ALA A 15 -7.02 -18.38 -2.92
CA ALA A 15 -5.97 -17.45 -3.32
C ALA A 15 -6.12 -17.16 -4.82
N ARG A 16 -6.36 -15.90 -5.17
CA ARG A 16 -6.43 -15.47 -6.56
C ARG A 16 -5.12 -14.79 -6.91
N HIS A 17 -4.56 -15.08 -8.08
CA HIS A 17 -3.54 -14.24 -8.67
C HIS A 17 -4.12 -12.82 -8.85
N ALA A 18 -3.29 -11.81 -8.74
CA ALA A 18 -3.70 -10.39 -8.74
C ALA A 18 -4.55 -10.01 -9.97
N GLU A 19 -4.40 -10.69 -11.10
CA GLU A 19 -5.17 -10.50 -12.33
C GLU A 19 -6.69 -10.67 -12.15
N GLY A 20 -7.13 -11.62 -11.34
CA GLY A 20 -8.56 -11.82 -11.03
C GLY A 20 -9.08 -10.87 -9.94
N LEU A 21 -8.18 -10.13 -9.29
CA LEU A 21 -8.51 -9.24 -8.18
C LEU A 21 -8.63 -7.77 -8.60
N LEU A 22 -7.89 -7.34 -9.62
CA LEU A 22 -7.93 -5.97 -10.13
C LEU A 22 -8.88 -5.90 -11.34
N ARG A 23 -9.96 -5.15 -11.21
CA ARG A 23 -10.88 -4.83 -12.32
C ARG A 23 -10.48 -3.49 -12.91
N VAL A 24 -9.88 -3.52 -14.08
CA VAL A 24 -9.28 -2.36 -14.74
C VAL A 24 -10.26 -1.75 -15.75
N GLU A 25 -10.43 -0.45 -15.66
CA GLU A 25 -11.18 0.40 -16.58
C GLU A 25 -10.36 1.66 -16.91
N PRO A 26 -10.08 1.99 -18.17
CA PRO A 26 -10.54 1.34 -19.39
C PRO A 26 -9.78 0.05 -19.75
N ALA A 27 -10.31 -0.71 -20.70
CA ALA A 27 -9.78 -2.03 -21.07
C ALA A 27 -8.33 -1.98 -21.59
N GLU A 28 -7.95 -0.90 -22.25
CA GLU A 28 -6.61 -0.67 -22.84
C GLU A 28 -5.51 -0.67 -21.79
N ALA A 29 -5.82 -0.26 -20.56
CA ALA A 29 -4.86 -0.25 -19.45
C ALA A 29 -4.59 -1.65 -18.86
N ARG A 30 -5.37 -2.68 -19.25
CA ARG A 30 -5.23 -4.04 -18.68
C ARG A 30 -3.86 -4.64 -18.92
N GLY A 31 -3.29 -4.45 -20.12
CA GLY A 31 -1.98 -5.00 -20.45
C GLY A 31 -0.84 -4.45 -19.58
N ALA A 32 -0.87 -3.16 -19.26
CA ALA A 32 0.09 -2.55 -18.35
C ALA A 32 -0.04 -3.11 -16.92
N LEU A 33 -1.28 -3.26 -16.42
CA LEU A 33 -1.53 -3.73 -15.07
C LEU A 33 -1.33 -5.25 -14.92
N SER A 34 -1.52 -6.05 -15.97
CA SER A 34 -1.24 -7.50 -15.95
C SER A 34 0.25 -7.77 -15.65
N ARG A 35 1.16 -7.04 -16.30
CA ARG A 35 2.60 -7.15 -16.02
C ARG A 35 2.96 -6.81 -14.57
N ILE A 36 2.27 -5.85 -13.98
CA ILE A 36 2.45 -5.51 -12.56
C ILE A 36 1.86 -6.64 -11.69
N GLY A 37 0.66 -7.11 -12.03
CA GLY A 37 -0.03 -8.20 -11.35
C GLY A 37 0.80 -9.47 -11.20
N ALA A 38 1.58 -9.82 -12.23
CA ALA A 38 2.46 -10.99 -12.22
C ALA A 38 3.59 -10.94 -11.16
N ARG A 39 3.94 -9.74 -10.69
CA ARG A 39 4.97 -9.53 -9.65
C ARG A 39 4.38 -9.49 -8.23
N LEU A 40 3.06 -9.36 -8.12
CA LEU A 40 2.40 -9.26 -6.82
C LEU A 40 2.35 -10.63 -6.13
N PRO A 41 2.41 -10.65 -4.80
CA PRO A 41 2.20 -11.87 -4.03
C PRO A 41 0.76 -12.37 -4.19
N ALA A 42 0.51 -13.60 -3.76
CA ALA A 42 -0.85 -14.11 -3.68
C ALA A 42 -1.71 -13.22 -2.77
N LEU A 43 -2.82 -12.74 -3.32
CA LEU A 43 -3.77 -11.86 -2.64
C LEU A 43 -5.11 -12.57 -2.49
N ARG A 44 -5.86 -12.23 -1.43
CA ARG A 44 -7.21 -12.76 -1.18
C ARG A 44 -8.17 -11.65 -0.80
N GLY A 45 -9.36 -11.69 -1.34
CA GLY A 45 -10.41 -10.73 -1.01
C GLY A 45 -11.39 -10.51 -2.16
N ARG A 46 -12.21 -9.47 -2.02
CA ARG A 46 -13.12 -9.03 -3.08
C ARG A 46 -12.34 -8.20 -4.12
N PRO A 47 -12.79 -8.14 -5.37
CA PRO A 47 -12.16 -7.33 -6.40
C PRO A 47 -12.02 -5.84 -6.02
N ILE A 48 -10.95 -5.21 -6.51
CA ILE A 48 -10.68 -3.77 -6.42
C ILE A 48 -10.80 -3.20 -7.83
N ARG A 49 -11.58 -2.14 -8.01
CA ARG A 49 -11.69 -1.43 -9.29
C ARG A 49 -10.54 -0.45 -9.42
N VAL A 50 -9.85 -0.49 -10.56
CA VAL A 50 -8.78 0.45 -10.90
C VAL A 50 -9.24 1.27 -12.09
N GLY A 51 -9.31 2.58 -11.93
CA GLY A 51 -9.71 3.52 -12.96
C GLY A 51 -8.65 4.58 -13.21
N PHE A 52 -8.70 5.22 -14.37
CA PHE A 52 -7.80 6.29 -14.77
C PHE A 52 -8.55 7.60 -14.97
N ARG A 53 -7.88 8.74 -14.73
CA ARG A 53 -8.39 10.07 -14.98
C ARG A 53 -7.30 10.98 -15.52
N PRO A 54 -7.65 12.00 -16.35
CA PRO A 54 -6.68 12.94 -16.94
C PRO A 54 -5.84 13.70 -15.91
N GLY A 55 -6.38 13.92 -14.72
CA GLY A 55 -5.67 14.53 -13.60
C GLY A 55 -6.44 14.29 -12.32
N LEU A 56 -5.73 14.37 -11.20
CA LEU A 56 -6.29 14.17 -9.86
C LEU A 56 -5.79 15.26 -8.94
N TRP A 57 -6.69 15.85 -8.17
CA TRP A 57 -6.36 16.86 -7.16
C TRP A 57 -6.97 16.46 -5.83
N ALA A 58 -6.22 16.69 -4.76
CA ALA A 58 -6.66 16.34 -3.41
C ALA A 58 -6.53 17.52 -2.44
N CYS A 59 -7.53 17.67 -1.59
CA CYS A 59 -7.51 18.58 -0.45
C CYS A 59 -8.00 17.85 0.79
N ARG A 60 -7.22 17.88 1.86
CA ARG A 60 -7.56 17.22 3.15
C ARG A 60 -8.00 15.77 3.01
N GLY A 61 -7.33 15.00 2.12
CA GLY A 61 -7.62 13.58 1.90
C GLY A 61 -8.89 13.31 1.07
N ARG A 62 -9.41 14.30 0.35
CA ARG A 62 -10.52 14.16 -0.59
C ARG A 62 -10.11 14.63 -1.97
N LEU A 63 -10.55 13.94 -3.01
CA LEU A 63 -10.43 14.45 -4.36
C LEU A 63 -11.34 15.67 -4.54
N VAL A 64 -10.80 16.68 -5.18
CA VAL A 64 -11.45 17.97 -5.42
C VAL A 64 -11.22 18.41 -6.87
N GLU A 65 -11.88 19.47 -7.30
CA GLU A 65 -11.59 20.14 -8.57
C GLU A 65 -10.16 20.72 -8.60
N PRO A 66 -9.53 20.85 -9.79
CA PRO A 66 -8.13 21.24 -9.95
C PRO A 66 -7.71 22.46 -9.11
N GLU A 67 -8.51 23.50 -9.14
CA GLU A 67 -8.20 24.80 -8.51
C GLU A 67 -8.26 24.79 -6.98
N ARG A 68 -8.74 23.70 -6.38
CA ARG A 68 -8.99 23.59 -4.93
C ARG A 68 -8.09 22.63 -4.20
N GLY A 69 -7.08 22.07 -4.86
CA GLY A 69 -6.25 21.02 -4.29
C GLY A 69 -4.82 20.99 -4.77
N VAL A 70 -4.05 20.09 -4.18
CA VAL A 70 -2.72 19.74 -4.66
C VAL A 70 -2.88 18.57 -5.64
N GLU A 71 -2.15 18.61 -6.74
CA GLU A 71 -2.09 17.53 -7.71
C GLU A 71 -1.56 16.26 -7.05
N VAL A 72 -2.21 15.13 -7.36
CA VAL A 72 -1.83 13.82 -6.86
C VAL A 72 -1.93 12.79 -7.99
N HIS A 73 -1.04 11.83 -8.01
CA HIS A 73 -1.00 10.81 -9.07
C HIS A 73 -1.95 9.64 -8.83
N ALA A 74 -2.43 9.47 -7.60
CA ALA A 74 -3.33 8.38 -7.26
C ALA A 74 -4.17 8.64 -6.01
N ALA A 75 -5.24 7.84 -5.84
CA ALA A 75 -6.04 7.82 -4.62
C ALA A 75 -6.69 6.46 -4.38
N ALA A 76 -6.53 5.88 -3.19
CA ALA A 76 -7.21 4.67 -2.75
C ALA A 76 -8.49 4.96 -1.95
N PHE A 77 -9.63 4.47 -2.43
CA PHE A 77 -10.93 4.54 -1.75
C PHE A 77 -11.24 3.18 -1.10
N LEU A 78 -10.70 2.96 0.10
CA LEU A 78 -10.72 1.66 0.78
C LEU A 78 -12.13 1.08 0.97
N ARG A 79 -13.10 1.91 1.40
CA ARG A 79 -14.50 1.48 1.59
C ARG A 79 -15.20 1.14 0.27
N ARG A 80 -14.89 1.89 -0.80
CA ARG A 80 -15.47 1.70 -2.14
C ARG A 80 -14.73 0.65 -2.96
N ARG A 81 -13.62 0.12 -2.44
CA ARG A 81 -12.74 -0.84 -3.14
C ARG A 81 -12.35 -0.33 -4.53
N ARG A 82 -11.82 0.88 -4.57
CA ARG A 82 -11.44 1.56 -5.81
C ARG A 82 -10.10 2.24 -5.65
N ILE A 83 -9.28 2.16 -6.70
CA ILE A 83 -8.08 2.97 -6.90
C ILE A 83 -8.34 3.86 -8.12
N LEU A 84 -8.03 5.14 -8.03
CA LEU A 84 -7.93 6.04 -9.17
C LEU A 84 -6.48 6.40 -9.39
N LEU A 85 -6.04 6.34 -10.64
CA LEU A 85 -4.70 6.66 -11.10
C LEU A 85 -4.78 7.79 -12.12
N GLU A 86 -3.76 8.62 -12.16
CA GLU A 86 -3.60 9.60 -13.20
C GLU A 86 -3.30 8.91 -14.54
N GLN A 87 -3.95 9.38 -15.62
CA GLN A 87 -3.82 8.75 -16.94
C GLN A 87 -2.42 8.89 -17.52
N ALA A 88 -1.71 9.97 -17.21
CA ALA A 88 -0.33 10.20 -17.65
C ALA A 88 0.64 9.08 -17.20
N LEU A 89 0.32 8.38 -16.09
CA LEU A 89 1.11 7.23 -15.62
C LEU A 89 1.17 6.07 -16.62
N LEU A 90 0.24 5.97 -17.56
CA LEU A 90 0.28 4.93 -18.59
C LEU A 90 1.50 5.04 -19.51
N ALA A 91 2.05 6.25 -19.67
CA ALA A 91 3.29 6.50 -20.40
C ALA A 91 4.56 6.18 -19.59
N HIS A 92 4.43 5.95 -18.27
CA HIS A 92 5.53 5.74 -17.34
C HIS A 92 5.36 4.41 -16.57
N PRO A 93 5.65 3.24 -17.18
CA PRO A 93 5.32 1.93 -16.63
C PRO A 93 5.92 1.64 -15.25
N ASP A 94 7.13 2.08 -14.97
CA ASP A 94 7.78 1.85 -13.68
C ASP A 94 7.11 2.69 -12.57
N GLU A 95 6.76 3.92 -12.88
CA GLU A 95 6.06 4.82 -11.97
C GLU A 95 4.62 4.35 -11.73
N LEU A 96 3.93 3.93 -12.79
CA LEU A 96 2.62 3.29 -12.68
C LEU A 96 2.66 2.08 -11.75
N ALA A 97 3.69 1.22 -11.90
CA ALA A 97 3.87 0.05 -11.05
C ALA A 97 4.09 0.43 -9.59
N ARG A 98 4.96 1.40 -9.34
CA ARG A 98 5.28 1.90 -8.00
C ARG A 98 4.04 2.45 -7.31
N ILE A 99 3.32 3.34 -7.97
CA ILE A 99 2.14 3.99 -7.43
C ILE A 99 0.99 2.99 -7.26
N LEU A 100 0.73 2.12 -8.23
CA LEU A 100 -0.33 1.11 -8.10
C LEU A 100 -0.07 0.16 -6.93
N VAL A 101 1.18 -0.30 -6.73
CA VAL A 101 1.53 -1.17 -5.61
C VAL A 101 1.34 -0.43 -4.29
N HIS A 102 1.78 0.83 -4.20
CA HIS A 102 1.56 1.66 -3.02
C HIS A 102 0.07 1.72 -2.65
N GLU A 103 -0.80 2.12 -3.58
CA GLU A 103 -2.24 2.24 -3.37
C GLU A 103 -2.92 0.90 -3.04
N LEU A 104 -2.47 -0.18 -3.67
CA LEU A 104 -2.96 -1.52 -3.38
C LEU A 104 -2.62 -1.95 -1.94
N PHE A 105 -1.43 -1.60 -1.46
CA PHE A 105 -0.98 -1.99 -0.14
C PHE A 105 -1.67 -1.22 1.01
N HIS A 106 -2.34 -0.11 0.74
CA HIS A 106 -3.31 0.46 1.67
C HIS A 106 -4.46 -0.51 1.98
N PHE A 107 -4.94 -1.29 1.00
CA PHE A 107 -5.97 -2.33 1.23
C PHE A 107 -5.44 -3.49 2.05
N VAL A 108 -4.18 -3.86 1.86
CA VAL A 108 -3.50 -4.86 2.70
C VAL A 108 -3.36 -4.34 4.12
N TRP A 109 -2.81 -3.14 4.31
CA TRP A 109 -2.55 -2.54 5.62
C TRP A 109 -3.77 -2.53 6.53
N VAL A 110 -4.90 -2.07 6.02
CA VAL A 110 -6.13 -1.98 6.84
C VAL A 110 -6.71 -3.35 7.22
N ARG A 111 -6.28 -4.41 6.53
CA ARG A 111 -6.74 -5.79 6.77
C ARG A 111 -5.69 -6.67 7.44
N LEU A 112 -4.48 -6.20 7.60
CA LEU A 112 -3.48 -6.87 8.43
C LEU A 112 -3.98 -6.98 9.87
N GLY A 113 -3.74 -8.14 10.48
CA GLY A 113 -3.98 -8.33 11.91
C GLY A 113 -3.10 -7.42 12.78
N ASN A 114 -3.58 -7.13 13.98
CA ASN A 114 -2.85 -6.29 14.93
C ASN A 114 -1.42 -6.78 15.23
N PRO A 115 -1.14 -8.09 15.36
CA PRO A 115 0.23 -8.57 15.57
C PRO A 115 1.19 -8.13 14.46
N ALA A 116 0.79 -8.26 13.18
CA ALA A 116 1.62 -7.87 12.05
C ALA A 116 1.87 -6.35 12.02
N ARG A 117 0.81 -5.54 12.22
CA ARG A 117 0.95 -4.09 12.28
C ARG A 117 1.86 -3.64 13.44
N ARG A 118 1.70 -4.22 14.63
CA ARG A 118 2.56 -3.90 15.78
C ARG A 118 4.01 -4.30 15.55
N SER A 119 4.25 -5.44 14.89
CA SER A 119 5.60 -5.88 14.52
C SER A 119 6.26 -4.91 13.53
N TRP A 120 5.50 -4.39 12.56
CA TRP A 120 5.98 -3.34 11.65
C TRP A 120 6.29 -2.04 12.40
N GLU A 121 5.36 -1.57 13.23
CA GLU A 121 5.55 -0.38 14.05
C GLU A 121 6.75 -0.49 15.01
N ALA A 122 7.02 -1.68 15.56
CA ALA A 122 8.18 -1.92 16.41
C ALA A 122 9.51 -1.78 15.63
N LEU A 123 9.55 -2.31 14.39
CA LEU A 123 10.69 -2.13 13.49
C LEU A 123 10.95 -0.64 13.22
N LEU A 124 9.91 0.12 12.87
CA LEU A 124 10.03 1.56 12.60
C LEU A 124 10.44 2.35 13.85
N SER A 125 9.92 1.98 15.02
CA SER A 125 10.29 2.63 16.29
C SER A 125 11.78 2.43 16.60
N GLU A 126 12.31 1.23 16.29
CA GLU A 126 13.74 0.97 16.43
C GLU A 126 14.57 1.80 15.46
N GLU A 127 14.15 1.91 14.20
CA GLU A 127 14.82 2.74 13.20
C GLU A 127 14.86 4.22 13.61
N ILE A 128 13.77 4.75 14.19
CA ILE A 128 13.74 6.14 14.69
C ILE A 128 14.67 6.31 15.88
N ARG A 129 14.70 5.36 16.85
CA ARG A 129 15.61 5.42 17.98
C ARG A 129 17.08 5.37 17.57
N GLN A 130 17.38 4.65 16.49
CA GLN A 130 18.73 4.57 15.91
C GLN A 130 19.07 5.77 15.00
N GLY A 131 18.19 6.76 14.84
CA GLY A 131 18.41 7.91 13.98
C GLY A 131 18.51 7.57 12.49
N VAL A 132 17.87 6.49 12.03
CA VAL A 132 17.90 6.08 10.60
C VAL A 132 17.31 7.17 9.74
N ARG A 133 18.08 7.62 8.74
CA ARG A 133 17.68 8.65 7.77
C ARG A 133 17.04 8.07 6.52
N GLY A 134 16.25 8.91 5.84
CA GLY A 134 15.58 8.60 4.58
C GLY A 134 14.35 7.72 4.74
N GLU A 135 13.68 7.50 3.61
CA GLU A 135 12.51 6.62 3.45
C GLU A 135 12.51 5.97 2.05
N LEU A 136 11.49 5.17 1.76
CA LEU A 136 11.30 4.50 0.47
C LEU A 136 10.17 5.14 -0.35
N GLY A 137 9.77 6.36 0.01
CA GLY A 137 8.78 7.16 -0.67
C GLY A 137 8.54 8.50 0.01
N TYR A 138 8.14 9.51 -0.77
CA TYR A 138 7.87 10.85 -0.27
C TYR A 138 6.73 10.90 0.74
N SER A 139 5.74 10.01 0.57
CA SER A 139 4.60 9.93 1.50
C SER A 139 5.03 9.60 2.93
N ALA A 140 5.91 8.61 3.09
CA ALA A 140 6.46 8.25 4.39
C ALA A 140 7.46 9.31 4.88
N GLU A 141 8.31 9.83 4.01
CA GLU A 141 9.35 10.79 4.39
C GLU A 141 8.76 12.08 4.97
N GLY A 142 7.77 12.65 4.30
CA GLY A 142 7.08 13.85 4.80
C GLY A 142 6.44 13.63 6.17
N ARG A 143 5.80 12.47 6.38
CA ARG A 143 5.21 12.10 7.68
C ARG A 143 6.26 11.86 8.75
N LYS A 144 7.37 11.20 8.41
CA LYS A 144 8.49 10.96 9.32
C LYS A 144 9.07 12.26 9.86
N ARG A 145 9.29 13.24 8.97
CA ARG A 145 9.78 14.58 9.35
C ARG A 145 8.84 15.33 10.30
N ALA A 146 7.53 15.07 10.20
CA ALA A 146 6.52 15.70 11.05
C ALA A 146 6.32 15.02 12.42
N LEU A 147 6.97 13.87 12.67
CA LEU A 147 6.87 13.14 13.94
C LEU A 147 7.56 13.88 15.08
N ARG A 148 6.93 13.78 16.25
CA ARG A 148 7.50 14.19 17.54
C ARG A 148 7.79 12.95 18.39
N PRO A 149 8.72 13.01 19.36
CA PRO A 149 9.02 11.87 20.23
C PRO A 149 7.79 11.21 20.88
N ALA A 150 6.80 12.02 21.28
CA ALA A 150 5.55 11.51 21.85
C ALA A 150 4.67 10.74 20.86
N ASP A 151 4.84 10.92 19.54
CA ASP A 151 3.96 10.31 18.55
C ASP A 151 4.13 8.79 18.50
N PHE A 152 5.36 8.28 18.53
CA PHE A 152 5.60 6.83 18.47
C PHE A 152 5.42 6.15 19.84
N THR A 153 5.69 6.84 20.97
CA THR A 153 5.46 6.28 22.31
C THR A 153 3.97 6.14 22.64
N ARG A 154 3.16 7.11 22.21
CA ARG A 154 1.70 7.12 22.43
C ARG A 154 0.90 6.51 21.27
N ARG A 155 1.56 6.05 20.21
CA ARG A 155 0.91 5.58 18.98
C ARG A 155 -0.14 6.55 18.47
N SER A 156 0.22 7.84 18.35
CA SER A 156 -0.66 8.91 17.91
C SER A 156 -1.24 8.65 16.51
N ARG A 157 -2.15 9.49 16.05
CA ARG A 157 -2.65 9.45 14.68
C ARG A 157 -1.50 9.64 13.67
N ARG A 158 -0.58 10.59 13.91
CA ARG A 158 0.59 10.85 13.03
C ARG A 158 1.49 9.62 12.92
N TRP A 159 1.75 8.94 14.04
CA TRP A 159 2.51 7.70 14.04
C TRP A 159 1.85 6.61 13.18
N ARG A 160 0.53 6.40 13.33
CA ARG A 160 -0.20 5.39 12.56
C ARG A 160 -0.24 5.71 11.05
N GLU A 161 -0.36 6.99 10.70
CA GLU A 161 -0.28 7.45 9.31
C GLU A 161 1.12 7.21 8.74
N TYR A 162 2.18 7.59 9.46
CA TYR A 162 3.55 7.29 9.05
C TYR A 162 3.79 5.78 8.86
N ALA A 163 3.38 4.95 9.81
CA ALA A 163 3.56 3.51 9.73
C ALA A 163 2.83 2.89 8.52
N CYS A 164 1.63 3.39 8.20
CA CYS A 164 0.88 2.98 7.02
C CYS A 164 1.62 3.33 5.73
N GLU A 165 2.02 4.59 5.55
CA GLU A 165 2.71 5.03 4.34
C GLU A 165 4.06 4.34 4.17
N SER A 166 4.84 4.23 5.25
CA SER A 166 6.12 3.51 5.23
C SER A 166 5.95 2.03 4.84
N PHE A 167 4.85 1.40 5.24
CA PHE A 167 4.50 0.05 4.79
C PHE A 167 4.18 0.01 3.30
N CYS A 168 3.36 0.94 2.80
CA CYS A 168 2.98 1.01 1.39
C CYS A 168 4.18 1.34 0.50
N ASP A 169 5.02 2.30 0.89
CA ASP A 169 6.25 2.67 0.17
C ASP A 169 7.25 1.50 0.13
N THR A 170 7.40 0.76 1.25
CA THR A 170 8.26 -0.43 1.28
C THR A 170 7.74 -1.54 0.36
N ALA A 171 6.42 -1.74 0.31
CA ALA A 171 5.81 -2.68 -0.63
C ALA A 171 6.06 -2.27 -2.09
N ALA A 172 5.87 -1.00 -2.41
CA ALA A 172 6.14 -0.45 -3.74
C ALA A 172 7.61 -0.66 -4.14
N TRP A 173 8.56 -0.31 -3.28
CA TRP A 173 9.98 -0.56 -3.51
C TRP A 173 10.30 -2.04 -3.77
N ARG A 174 9.66 -2.97 -3.03
CA ARG A 174 9.95 -4.42 -3.15
C ARG A 174 9.30 -5.08 -4.36
N LEU A 175 8.11 -4.66 -4.76
CA LEU A 175 7.24 -5.41 -5.66
C LEU A 175 6.98 -4.73 -7.00
N ALA A 176 7.20 -3.42 -7.11
CA ALA A 176 6.98 -2.72 -8.38
C ALA A 176 8.04 -3.02 -9.44
N GLY A 177 9.23 -3.47 -9.04
CA GLY A 177 10.31 -3.81 -9.96
C GLY A 177 11.27 -2.67 -10.26
N ALA A 178 11.00 -1.45 -9.78
CA ALA A 178 11.92 -0.32 -9.88
C ALA A 178 13.15 -0.56 -8.97
N ARG A 179 14.34 -0.65 -9.57
CA ARG A 179 15.59 -0.86 -8.80
C ARG A 179 16.16 0.42 -8.20
N ARG A 180 15.89 1.56 -8.81
CA ARG A 180 16.35 2.90 -8.40
C ARG A 180 15.23 3.89 -8.61
N HIS A 181 15.05 4.78 -7.67
CA HIS A 181 14.13 5.91 -7.73
C HIS A 181 14.66 7.01 -6.81
N GLU A 182 14.41 8.27 -7.13
CA GLU A 182 14.87 9.40 -6.33
C GLU A 182 14.31 9.40 -4.91
N GLU A 183 13.09 8.86 -4.72
CA GLU A 183 12.44 8.71 -3.42
C GLU A 183 13.07 7.62 -2.53
N PHE A 184 13.92 6.73 -3.08
CA PHE A 184 14.52 5.62 -2.32
C PHE A 184 15.76 6.09 -1.57
N THR A 185 15.55 6.90 -0.55
CA THR A 185 16.61 7.55 0.24
C THR A 185 16.95 6.78 1.52
N LEU A 186 16.19 5.73 1.86
CA LEU A 186 16.39 4.97 3.10
C LEU A 186 17.76 4.29 3.14
N ALA A 187 18.44 4.41 4.26
CA ALA A 187 19.72 3.75 4.51
C ALA A 187 19.66 2.24 4.20
N ARG A 188 20.64 1.72 3.45
CA ARG A 188 20.66 0.35 2.93
C ARG A 188 20.43 -0.73 3.99
N ALA A 189 21.00 -0.56 5.18
CA ALA A 189 20.82 -1.52 6.27
C ALA A 189 19.36 -1.57 6.75
N ALA A 190 18.70 -0.43 6.87
CA ALA A 190 17.28 -0.35 7.22
C ALA A 190 16.39 -0.92 6.09
N ALA A 191 16.68 -0.60 4.84
CA ALA A 191 15.96 -1.17 3.70
C ALA A 191 16.04 -2.71 3.69
N ARG A 192 17.21 -3.30 3.99
CA ARG A 192 17.35 -4.77 4.13
C ARG A 192 16.53 -5.33 5.29
N ARG A 193 16.49 -4.67 6.45
CA ARG A 193 15.64 -5.09 7.58
C ARG A 193 14.16 -5.09 7.20
N ARG A 194 13.69 -4.03 6.53
CA ARG A 194 12.32 -3.93 6.03
C ARG A 194 12.02 -5.01 4.99
N ALA A 195 12.95 -5.28 4.06
CA ALA A 195 12.82 -6.38 3.10
C ALA A 195 12.64 -7.73 3.80
N GLY A 196 13.48 -8.07 4.77
CA GLY A 196 13.36 -9.32 5.52
C GLY A 196 12.05 -9.42 6.32
N TRP A 197 11.52 -8.30 6.82
CA TRP A 197 10.20 -8.27 7.45
C TRP A 197 9.09 -8.60 6.43
N PHE A 198 9.15 -8.00 5.24
CA PHE A 198 8.20 -8.26 4.14
C PHE A 198 8.29 -9.71 3.66
N GLU A 199 9.47 -10.29 3.51
CA GLU A 199 9.66 -11.70 3.12
C GLU A 199 8.94 -12.64 4.09
N ARG A 200 9.07 -12.40 5.39
CA ARG A 200 8.33 -13.18 6.41
C ARG A 200 6.82 -12.99 6.33
N LEU A 201 6.34 -11.80 5.99
CA LEU A 201 4.92 -11.52 5.78
C LEU A 201 4.40 -12.28 4.56
N LEU A 202 5.11 -12.19 3.44
CA LEU A 202 4.72 -12.75 2.15
C LEU A 202 4.74 -14.29 2.15
N GLY A 203 5.65 -14.91 2.92
CA GLY A 203 5.78 -16.36 3.02
C GLY A 203 4.71 -17.06 3.86
N ARG A 204 3.84 -16.34 4.55
CA ARG A 204 2.90 -16.96 5.51
C ARG A 204 1.57 -17.40 4.91
N ALA A 205 0.96 -16.59 4.09
CA ALA A 205 -0.35 -16.84 3.48
C ALA A 205 -0.66 -15.73 2.44
N PRO A 206 -1.68 -15.92 1.57
CA PRO A 206 -2.17 -14.86 0.72
C PRO A 206 -2.57 -13.62 1.53
N LEU A 207 -2.11 -12.44 1.11
CA LEU A 207 -2.39 -11.20 1.81
C LEU A 207 -3.85 -10.78 1.64
N PRO A 208 -4.52 -10.31 2.71
CA PRO A 208 -5.89 -9.82 2.61
C PRO A 208 -5.93 -8.42 1.96
N VAL A 209 -6.84 -8.21 1.00
CA VAL A 209 -7.12 -6.92 0.37
C VAL A 209 -8.58 -6.52 0.44
#